data_5ecf74396c3df0dd2494f0a32ec4782d
#
_entry.id   5ecf74396c3df0dd2494f0a32ec4782d
#
_cell.length_a   1.000
_cell.length_b   1.000
_cell.length_c   1.000
_cell.angle_alpha   90.00
_cell.angle_beta   90.00
_cell.angle_gamma   90.00
#
_symmetry.space_group_name_H-M   'P 1'
#
loop_
_entity.id
_entity.type
_entity.pdbx_description
1 polymer ?
#
loop_
_entity_poly.entity_id
_entity_poly.type
_entity_poly.pdbx_seq_one_letter_code
_entity_poly.pdbx_strand_id
1 'polypeptide(L)'
;NLNNQYSEVKKHRFAGSGMTDLYLVFFEIGFEMLKQGGKLCYITPSSWLSSIAGNLLRQSIQNQRNLLELVDLGHYQAFEGATTYTLISLFEKGSKHNSFMYSCYDEVSLHKKEVERLNIEEAFIDGCIYLADKQSLHLLKGIKRDNIGKYVSVKNGFATLADKVFIKTDFPFNEFIIPCIKASTGKWVKAFFPYNKQGKPYPQNKIFENKGVAIHLNEHKEILLKGKDEKAFPEWYLYGRTQALKD
;
A
#
# COMPACT_ATOMS: atom_id res chain seq x y z
N ASN A 1 5.73 -1.01 -8.28
CA ASN A 1 5.30 0.31 -8.77
C ASN A 1 5.62 0.43 -10.24
N LEU A 2 4.65 0.16 -11.09
CA LEU A 2 4.77 0.32 -12.52
C LEU A 2 4.54 1.79 -12.86
N ASN A 3 5.63 2.54 -12.95
CA ASN A 3 5.63 3.93 -13.40
C ASN A 3 5.16 4.04 -14.86
N ASN A 4 4.98 5.26 -15.36
CA ASN A 4 4.50 5.60 -16.71
C ASN A 4 5.18 4.87 -17.89
N GLN A 5 6.27 4.14 -17.67
CA GLN A 5 6.94 3.31 -18.66
C GLN A 5 6.10 2.10 -19.13
N TYR A 6 5.06 1.73 -18.39
CA TYR A 6 4.22 0.57 -18.68
C TYR A 6 2.78 0.98 -18.99
N SER A 7 2.61 1.90 -19.95
CA SER A 7 1.28 2.32 -20.43
C SER A 7 0.42 1.13 -20.91
N GLU A 8 1.06 0.09 -21.44
CA GLU A 8 0.41 -1.15 -21.87
C GLU A 8 -0.25 -1.90 -20.72
N VAL A 9 0.38 -1.91 -19.53
CA VAL A 9 -0.17 -2.57 -18.34
C VAL A 9 -1.52 -1.99 -17.92
N LYS A 10 -1.70 -0.68 -18.09
CA LYS A 10 -2.98 0.00 -17.75
C LYS A 10 -4.12 -0.34 -18.71
N LYS A 11 -3.83 -0.94 -19.86
CA LYS A 11 -4.86 -1.42 -20.80
C LYS A 11 -5.51 -2.72 -20.33
N HIS A 12 -4.87 -3.44 -19.41
CA HIS A 12 -5.43 -4.64 -18.82
C HIS A 12 -6.56 -4.30 -17.86
N ARG A 13 -7.63 -5.09 -17.93
CA ARG A 13 -8.88 -4.90 -17.19
C ARG A 13 -8.66 -4.71 -15.69
N PHE A 14 -7.88 -5.58 -15.05
CA PHE A 14 -7.67 -5.52 -13.61
C PHE A 14 -6.60 -4.50 -13.19
N ALA A 15 -5.88 -3.95 -14.14
CA ALA A 15 -4.84 -2.94 -13.92
C ALA A 15 -5.32 -1.49 -14.11
N GLY A 16 -6.59 -1.28 -14.43
CA GLY A 16 -7.15 0.03 -14.80
C GLY A 16 -7.40 0.99 -13.64
N SER A 17 -7.32 0.58 -12.38
CA SER A 17 -7.63 1.43 -11.23
C SER A 17 -6.48 1.57 -10.24
N GLY A 18 -6.33 2.77 -9.67
CA GLY A 18 -5.36 3.06 -8.61
C GLY A 18 -3.89 2.94 -9.03
N MET A 19 -3.02 2.68 -8.05
CA MET A 19 -1.62 2.32 -8.28
C MET A 19 -1.55 0.84 -8.64
N THR A 20 -1.44 0.57 -9.93
CA THR A 20 -1.43 -0.78 -10.49
C THR A 20 -0.18 -1.56 -10.10
N ASP A 21 -0.38 -2.83 -9.82
CA ASP A 21 0.69 -3.79 -9.63
C ASP A 21 0.58 -4.93 -10.65
N LEU A 22 1.71 -5.47 -11.09
CA LEU A 22 1.79 -6.44 -12.18
C LEU A 22 1.03 -7.75 -11.89
N TYR A 23 0.94 -8.15 -10.62
CA TYR A 23 0.23 -9.37 -10.26
C TYR A 23 -1.27 -9.32 -10.60
N LEU A 24 -1.87 -8.12 -10.68
CA LEU A 24 -3.26 -7.96 -11.11
C LEU A 24 -3.45 -8.35 -12.60
N VAL A 25 -2.45 -8.04 -13.43
CA VAL A 25 -2.44 -8.47 -14.84
C VAL A 25 -2.33 -9.99 -14.94
N PHE A 26 -1.53 -10.61 -14.07
CA PHE A 26 -1.41 -12.06 -14.06
C PHE A 26 -2.71 -12.77 -13.69
N PHE A 27 -3.55 -12.20 -12.83
CA PHE A 27 -4.90 -12.73 -12.60
C PHE A 27 -5.74 -12.73 -13.88
N GLU A 28 -5.71 -11.63 -14.65
CA GLU A 28 -6.44 -11.53 -15.91
C GLU A 28 -5.99 -12.60 -16.90
N ILE A 29 -4.70 -12.66 -17.17
CA ILE A 29 -4.10 -13.64 -18.08
C ILE A 29 -4.41 -15.06 -17.60
N GLY A 30 -4.25 -15.33 -16.31
CA GLY A 30 -4.52 -16.65 -15.75
C GLY A 30 -5.98 -17.08 -15.94
N PHE A 31 -6.95 -16.20 -15.71
CA PHE A 31 -8.36 -16.49 -15.94
C PHE A 31 -8.69 -16.70 -17.42
N GLU A 32 -8.05 -15.96 -18.33
CA GLU A 32 -8.25 -16.12 -19.76
C GLU A 32 -7.72 -17.47 -20.27
N MET A 33 -6.53 -17.86 -19.82
CA MET A 33 -5.88 -19.09 -20.24
C MET A 33 -6.55 -20.38 -19.75
N LEU A 34 -7.35 -20.30 -18.70
CA LEU A 34 -8.04 -21.48 -18.16
C LEU A 34 -9.11 -22.00 -19.13
N LYS A 35 -9.20 -23.32 -19.26
CA LYS A 35 -10.36 -24.02 -19.80
C LYS A 35 -11.49 -24.02 -18.79
N GLN A 36 -12.73 -24.26 -19.25
CA GLN A 36 -13.88 -24.47 -18.38
C GLN A 36 -13.58 -25.60 -17.37
N GLY A 37 -13.86 -25.38 -16.09
CA GLY A 37 -13.53 -26.28 -14.97
C GLY A 37 -12.02 -26.26 -14.59
N GLY A 38 -11.19 -25.51 -15.32
CA GLY A 38 -9.78 -25.34 -14.99
C GLY A 38 -9.57 -24.54 -13.70
N LYS A 39 -8.51 -24.87 -12.96
CA LYS A 39 -8.18 -24.25 -11.68
C LYS A 39 -6.95 -23.35 -11.79
N LEU A 40 -6.99 -22.21 -11.12
CA LEU A 40 -5.89 -21.26 -10.98
C LEU A 40 -5.54 -21.13 -9.51
N CYS A 41 -4.26 -21.36 -9.20
CA CYS A 41 -3.73 -21.17 -7.86
C CYS A 41 -2.59 -20.16 -7.92
N TYR A 42 -2.73 -19.05 -7.21
CA TYR A 42 -1.71 -18.01 -7.15
C TYR A 42 -1.37 -17.65 -5.71
N ILE A 43 -0.09 -17.35 -5.48
CA ILE A 43 0.39 -16.64 -4.30
C ILE A 43 0.70 -15.20 -4.68
N THR A 44 0.07 -14.24 -4.03
CA THR A 44 0.18 -12.80 -4.34
C THR A 44 0.15 -11.97 -3.06
N PRO A 45 0.50 -10.67 -3.13
CA PRO A 45 0.19 -9.76 -2.03
C PRO A 45 -1.30 -9.79 -1.68
N SER A 46 -1.63 -9.77 -0.39
CA SER A 46 -3.03 -9.75 0.10
C SER A 46 -3.73 -8.41 -0.11
N SER A 47 -2.98 -7.36 -0.49
CA SER A 47 -3.50 -5.99 -0.65
C SER A 47 -4.68 -5.87 -1.62
N TRP A 48 -4.83 -6.77 -2.58
CA TRP A 48 -5.98 -6.74 -3.51
C TRP A 48 -7.32 -6.99 -2.81
N LEU A 49 -7.33 -7.54 -1.60
CA LEU A 49 -8.57 -7.74 -0.83
C LEU A 49 -9.27 -6.42 -0.48
N SER A 50 -8.52 -5.32 -0.32
CA SER A 50 -9.07 -4.03 0.17
C SER A 50 -8.59 -2.79 -0.60
N SER A 51 -7.50 -2.88 -1.37
CA SER A 51 -6.94 -1.71 -2.08
C SER A 51 -7.84 -1.23 -3.22
N ILE A 52 -7.69 0.04 -3.59
CA ILE A 52 -8.36 0.62 -4.78
C ILE A 52 -7.93 -0.14 -6.05
N ALA A 53 -6.65 -0.49 -6.18
CA ALA A 53 -6.14 -1.23 -7.32
C ALA A 53 -6.81 -2.60 -7.51
N GLY A 54 -7.13 -3.30 -6.42
CA GLY A 54 -7.80 -4.61 -6.45
C GLY A 54 -9.31 -4.57 -6.74
N ASN A 55 -9.93 -3.39 -6.87
CA ASN A 55 -11.37 -3.26 -6.98
C ASN A 55 -11.97 -4.05 -8.15
N LEU A 56 -11.40 -3.92 -9.35
CA LEU A 56 -11.90 -4.61 -10.55
C LEU A 56 -11.75 -6.14 -10.47
N LEU A 57 -10.68 -6.63 -9.86
CA LEU A 57 -10.51 -8.05 -9.58
C LEU A 57 -11.58 -8.55 -8.61
N ARG A 58 -11.84 -7.83 -7.51
CA ARG A 58 -12.88 -8.19 -6.54
C ARG A 58 -14.28 -8.21 -7.16
N GLN A 59 -14.61 -7.21 -7.96
CA GLN A 59 -15.88 -7.19 -8.70
C GLN A 59 -16.01 -8.39 -9.64
N SER A 60 -14.93 -8.75 -10.34
CA SER A 60 -14.91 -9.93 -11.20
C SER A 60 -15.16 -11.22 -10.40
N ILE A 61 -14.50 -11.38 -9.25
CA ILE A 61 -14.70 -12.54 -8.36
C ILE A 61 -16.14 -12.62 -7.87
N GLN A 62 -16.72 -11.50 -7.44
CA GLN A 62 -18.10 -11.44 -6.95
C GLN A 62 -19.11 -11.81 -8.05
N ASN A 63 -18.90 -11.32 -9.27
CA ASN A 63 -19.79 -11.57 -10.41
C ASN A 63 -19.65 -13.00 -10.94
N GLN A 64 -18.43 -13.49 -11.05
CA GLN A 64 -18.15 -14.82 -11.61
C GLN A 64 -18.36 -15.94 -10.58
N ARG A 65 -18.26 -15.63 -9.28
CA ARG A 65 -18.38 -16.61 -8.18
C ARG A 65 -17.44 -17.80 -8.34
N ASN A 66 -16.23 -17.53 -8.82
CA ASN A 66 -15.25 -18.53 -9.21
C ASN A 66 -14.20 -18.81 -8.11
N LEU A 67 -14.32 -18.19 -6.93
CA LEU A 67 -13.40 -18.35 -5.82
C LEU A 67 -13.71 -19.62 -5.02
N LEU A 68 -12.71 -20.49 -4.85
CA LEU A 68 -12.80 -21.72 -4.06
C LEU A 68 -12.23 -21.55 -2.66
N GLU A 69 -11.05 -20.94 -2.56
CA GLU A 69 -10.31 -20.84 -1.31
C GLU A 69 -9.40 -19.62 -1.26
N LEU A 70 -9.25 -19.06 -0.08
CA LEU A 70 -8.22 -18.09 0.29
C LEU A 70 -7.46 -18.62 1.51
N VAL A 71 -6.14 -18.71 1.41
CA VAL A 71 -5.25 -19.05 2.52
C VAL A 71 -4.43 -17.81 2.88
N ASP A 72 -4.71 -17.24 4.03
CA ASP A 72 -3.93 -16.11 4.55
C ASP A 72 -2.65 -16.61 5.19
N LEU A 73 -1.52 -16.13 4.70
CA LEU A 73 -0.21 -16.48 5.25
C LEU A 73 0.19 -15.60 6.45
N GLY A 74 -0.62 -14.58 6.79
CA GLY A 74 -0.37 -13.72 7.94
C GLY A 74 1.01 -13.07 7.89
N HIS A 75 1.80 -13.31 8.94
CA HIS A 75 3.18 -12.78 9.04
C HIS A 75 4.24 -13.67 8.39
N TYR A 76 3.86 -14.87 7.91
CA TYR A 76 4.81 -15.77 7.27
C TYR A 76 5.40 -15.14 6.00
N GLN A 77 6.72 -15.05 5.96
CA GLN A 77 7.45 -14.53 4.80
C GLN A 77 7.68 -15.64 3.79
N ALA A 78 6.76 -15.75 2.82
CA ALA A 78 6.85 -16.76 1.78
C ALA A 78 8.01 -16.53 0.79
N PHE A 79 8.56 -15.30 0.75
CA PHE A 79 9.64 -14.91 -0.16
C PHE A 79 10.75 -14.22 0.61
N GLU A 80 11.99 -14.68 0.41
CA GLU A 80 13.16 -14.07 1.01
C GLU A 80 13.32 -12.61 0.55
N GLY A 81 13.53 -11.70 1.51
CA GLY A 81 13.72 -10.27 1.24
C GLY A 81 12.43 -9.48 0.93
N ALA A 82 11.26 -10.10 0.91
CA ALA A 82 9.98 -9.43 0.74
C ALA A 82 9.22 -9.33 2.07
N THR A 83 8.85 -8.10 2.48
CA THR A 83 8.09 -7.84 3.72
C THR A 83 6.59 -7.70 3.45
N THR A 84 6.07 -8.39 2.43
CA THR A 84 4.69 -8.26 1.98
C THR A 84 3.84 -9.37 2.58
N TYR A 85 2.70 -9.01 3.18
CA TYR A 85 1.67 -10.00 3.55
C TYR A 85 1.16 -10.68 2.29
N THR A 86 1.19 -12.00 2.27
CA THR A 86 0.84 -12.80 1.11
C THR A 86 -0.39 -13.67 1.35
N LEU A 87 -1.06 -13.97 0.26
CA LEU A 87 -2.30 -14.74 0.23
C LEU A 87 -2.21 -15.76 -0.90
N ILE A 88 -2.57 -17.03 -0.62
CA ILE A 88 -2.80 -18.03 -1.66
C ILE A 88 -4.28 -17.99 -2.03
N SER A 89 -4.56 -17.90 -3.32
CA SER A 89 -5.93 -17.86 -3.84
C SER A 89 -6.15 -18.96 -4.86
N LEU A 90 -7.23 -19.73 -4.69
CA LEU A 90 -7.62 -20.82 -5.58
C LEU A 90 -8.96 -20.48 -6.25
N PHE A 91 -9.00 -20.57 -7.57
CA PHE A 91 -10.17 -20.27 -8.40
C PHE A 91 -10.49 -21.44 -9.31
N GLU A 92 -11.74 -21.51 -9.80
CA GLU A 92 -12.19 -22.46 -10.82
C GLU A 92 -13.04 -21.75 -11.88
N LYS A 93 -12.61 -21.84 -13.14
CA LYS A 93 -13.33 -21.19 -14.25
C LYS A 93 -14.67 -21.84 -14.52
N GLY A 94 -15.70 -21.01 -14.55
CA GLY A 94 -17.07 -21.44 -14.88
C GLY A 94 -17.83 -22.06 -13.72
N SER A 95 -17.25 -22.16 -12.54
CA SER A 95 -17.97 -22.46 -11.31
C SER A 95 -18.81 -21.27 -10.88
N LYS A 96 -19.87 -21.55 -10.10
CA LYS A 96 -20.73 -20.53 -9.48
C LYS A 96 -20.90 -20.82 -8.00
N HIS A 97 -19.81 -20.70 -7.26
CA HIS A 97 -19.81 -20.95 -5.83
C HIS A 97 -20.38 -19.74 -5.06
N ASN A 98 -21.31 -19.99 -4.16
CA ASN A 98 -21.83 -18.96 -3.25
C ASN A 98 -20.95 -18.77 -2.02
N SER A 99 -19.99 -19.66 -1.82
CA SER A 99 -19.09 -19.66 -0.67
C SER A 99 -17.69 -20.12 -1.06
N PHE A 100 -16.70 -19.71 -0.32
CA PHE A 100 -15.31 -20.15 -0.43
C PHE A 100 -14.77 -20.56 0.94
N MET A 101 -13.70 -21.35 0.95
CA MET A 101 -13.01 -21.71 2.19
C MET A 101 -12.03 -20.59 2.56
N TYR A 102 -12.13 -20.07 3.77
CA TYR A 102 -11.10 -19.25 4.40
C TYR A 102 -10.22 -20.15 5.27
N SER A 103 -8.93 -20.09 5.02
CA SER A 103 -7.91 -20.83 5.74
C SER A 103 -6.78 -19.89 6.12
N CYS A 104 -6.04 -20.24 7.17
CA CYS A 104 -4.80 -19.55 7.53
C CYS A 104 -3.64 -20.55 7.55
N TYR A 105 -2.44 -20.03 7.39
CA TYR A 105 -1.22 -20.82 7.55
C TYR A 105 -0.79 -20.81 9.01
N ASP A 106 -0.58 -21.99 9.56
CA ASP A 106 -0.05 -22.17 10.90
C ASP A 106 1.46 -22.42 10.82
N GLU A 107 2.26 -21.45 11.25
CA GLU A 107 3.72 -21.51 11.22
C GLU A 107 4.29 -22.59 12.14
N VAL A 108 3.56 -22.98 13.19
CA VAL A 108 4.02 -24.00 14.17
C VAL A 108 3.87 -25.39 13.59
N SER A 109 2.71 -25.70 13.04
CA SER A 109 2.46 -27.03 12.43
C SER A 109 2.97 -27.11 11.00
N LEU A 110 3.32 -25.98 10.36
CA LEU A 110 3.69 -25.87 8.94
C LEU A 110 2.57 -26.34 7.99
N HIS A 111 1.33 -26.25 8.42
CA HIS A 111 0.18 -26.71 7.66
C HIS A 111 -0.89 -25.62 7.51
N LYS A 112 -1.72 -25.83 6.50
CA LYS A 112 -2.94 -25.06 6.32
C LYS A 112 -3.96 -25.46 7.39
N LYS A 113 -4.56 -24.46 8.06
CA LYS A 113 -5.67 -24.65 8.99
C LYS A 113 -6.92 -24.02 8.40
N GLU A 114 -7.94 -24.82 8.17
CA GLU A 114 -9.26 -24.31 7.79
C GLU A 114 -9.88 -23.54 8.95
N VAL A 115 -10.35 -22.34 8.68
CA VAL A 115 -10.96 -21.45 9.68
C VAL A 115 -12.47 -21.50 9.53
N GLU A 116 -12.99 -21.12 8.36
CA GLU A 116 -14.42 -20.95 8.16
C GLU A 116 -14.77 -21.02 6.66
N ARG A 117 -15.94 -21.59 6.34
CA ARG A 117 -16.53 -21.46 5.00
C ARG A 117 -17.38 -20.20 4.95
N LEU A 118 -16.89 -19.21 4.22
CA LEU A 118 -17.50 -17.89 4.12
C LEU A 118 -18.43 -17.79 2.91
N ASN A 119 -19.59 -17.21 3.10
CA ASN A 119 -20.46 -16.82 2.00
C ASN A 119 -19.87 -15.58 1.32
N ILE A 120 -19.87 -15.55 -0.02
CA ILE A 120 -19.33 -14.42 -0.80
C ILE A 120 -20.04 -13.11 -0.41
N GLU A 121 -21.38 -13.12 -0.30
CA GLU A 121 -22.14 -11.92 0.07
C GLU A 121 -21.85 -11.44 1.52
N GLU A 122 -21.42 -12.34 2.40
CA GLU A 122 -21.06 -11.99 3.77
C GLU A 122 -19.64 -11.44 3.88
N ALA A 123 -18.70 -12.00 3.13
CA ALA A 123 -17.31 -11.60 3.14
C ALA A 123 -17.04 -10.30 2.37
N PHE A 124 -17.88 -10.00 1.36
CA PHE A 124 -17.78 -8.77 0.58
C PHE A 124 -18.55 -7.64 1.26
N ILE A 125 -17.83 -6.72 1.85
CA ILE A 125 -18.38 -5.57 2.56
C ILE A 125 -17.75 -4.30 1.98
N ASP A 126 -18.57 -3.36 1.47
CA ASP A 126 -18.13 -2.08 0.83
C ASP A 126 -17.08 -2.25 -0.27
N GLY A 127 -17.23 -3.29 -1.08
CA GLY A 127 -16.30 -3.56 -2.17
C GLY A 127 -14.93 -4.11 -1.72
N CYS A 128 -14.76 -4.44 -0.44
CA CYS A 128 -13.60 -5.14 0.11
C CYS A 128 -13.96 -6.57 0.51
N ILE A 129 -12.95 -7.46 0.56
CA ILE A 129 -13.11 -8.81 1.09
C ILE A 129 -12.50 -8.85 2.50
N TYR A 130 -13.31 -9.27 3.47
CA TYR A 130 -12.86 -9.45 4.85
C TYR A 130 -12.76 -10.93 5.17
N LEU A 131 -11.60 -11.34 5.66
CA LEU A 131 -11.32 -12.71 6.09
C LEU A 131 -11.42 -12.78 7.61
N ALA A 132 -12.57 -13.19 8.11
CA ALA A 132 -12.86 -13.34 9.52
C ALA A 132 -13.91 -14.43 9.73
N ASP A 133 -14.14 -14.86 10.96
CA ASP A 133 -15.26 -15.74 11.28
C ASP A 133 -16.61 -15.06 11.03
N LYS A 134 -17.65 -15.87 10.87
CA LYS A 134 -19.03 -15.38 10.56
C LYS A 134 -19.55 -14.37 11.59
N GLN A 135 -19.23 -14.56 12.87
CA GLN A 135 -19.71 -13.68 13.92
C GLN A 135 -19.07 -12.29 13.76
N SER A 136 -17.77 -12.22 13.50
CA SER A 136 -17.05 -10.97 13.26
C SER A 136 -17.56 -10.27 11.99
N LEU A 137 -17.82 -11.01 10.91
CA LEU A 137 -18.41 -10.46 9.68
C LEU A 137 -19.81 -9.91 9.90
N HIS A 138 -20.63 -10.61 10.69
CA HIS A 138 -21.99 -10.14 11.04
C HIS A 138 -21.93 -8.83 11.84
N LEU A 139 -21.03 -8.74 12.82
CA LEU A 139 -20.80 -7.52 13.58
C LEU A 139 -20.34 -6.37 12.69
N LEU A 140 -19.38 -6.60 11.79
CA LEU A 140 -18.92 -5.59 10.82
C LEU A 140 -20.07 -5.06 9.95
N LYS A 141 -20.96 -5.92 9.47
CA LYS A 141 -22.14 -5.50 8.69
C LYS A 141 -23.15 -4.71 9.52
N GLY A 142 -23.26 -5.03 10.80
CA GLY A 142 -24.20 -4.36 11.73
C GLY A 142 -23.74 -2.96 12.16
N ILE A 143 -22.46 -2.61 11.97
CA ILE A 143 -21.95 -1.28 12.30
C ILE A 143 -22.62 -0.26 11.38
N LYS A 144 -23.42 0.63 11.98
CA LYS A 144 -23.96 1.80 11.26
C LYS A 144 -22.81 2.68 10.80
N ARG A 145 -22.73 2.87 9.48
CA ARG A 145 -21.62 3.60 8.87
C ARG A 145 -21.86 5.11 8.89
N ASP A 146 -22.00 5.68 10.06
CA ASP A 146 -21.78 7.09 10.21
C ASP A 146 -20.27 7.34 10.14
N ASN A 147 -19.88 7.88 9.01
CA ASN A 147 -18.49 8.14 8.71
C ASN A 147 -17.99 9.27 9.64
N ILE A 148 -16.98 8.97 10.45
CA ILE A 148 -16.30 9.96 11.30
C ILE A 148 -15.83 11.19 10.50
N GLY A 149 -15.61 11.04 9.20
CA GLY A 149 -15.27 12.13 8.30
C GLY A 149 -16.32 13.26 8.21
N LYS A 150 -17.56 13.04 8.72
CA LYS A 150 -18.54 14.11 8.90
C LYS A 150 -18.13 15.11 10.01
N TYR A 151 -17.33 14.67 10.96
CA TYR A 151 -16.98 15.43 12.15
C TYR A 151 -15.51 15.81 12.21
N VAL A 152 -14.63 15.02 11.57
CA VAL A 152 -13.18 15.23 11.60
C VAL A 152 -12.57 15.04 10.22
N SER A 153 -11.52 15.80 9.95
CA SER A 153 -10.68 15.61 8.77
C SER A 153 -9.48 14.74 9.16
N VAL A 154 -9.33 13.59 8.51
CA VAL A 154 -8.18 12.71 8.71
C VAL A 154 -7.13 13.02 7.65
N LYS A 155 -5.93 13.38 8.09
CA LYS A 155 -4.79 13.68 7.20
C LYS A 155 -3.64 12.71 7.49
N ASN A 156 -2.91 12.34 6.45
CA ASN A 156 -1.65 11.63 6.59
C ASN A 156 -0.53 12.60 6.96
N GLY A 157 0.43 12.14 7.74
CA GLY A 157 1.69 12.85 7.91
C GLY A 157 2.60 12.74 6.68
N PHE A 158 3.54 13.66 6.54
CA PHE A 158 4.56 13.58 5.49
C PHE A 158 5.58 12.47 5.79
N ALA A 159 6.22 11.97 4.74
CA ALA A 159 7.26 10.94 4.83
C ALA A 159 8.51 11.40 4.11
N THR A 160 9.64 11.46 4.84
CA THR A 160 10.90 11.97 4.30
C THR A 160 11.70 10.93 3.54
N LEU A 161 11.58 9.66 3.90
CA LEU A 161 12.46 8.52 3.57
C LEU A 161 13.91 8.70 4.03
N ALA A 162 14.22 9.78 4.75
CA ALA A 162 15.53 10.07 5.31
C ALA A 162 15.39 10.84 6.66
N ASP A 163 14.59 10.28 7.57
CA ASP A 163 14.28 10.91 8.86
C ASP A 163 15.52 11.38 9.61
N LYS A 164 16.62 10.62 9.55
CA LYS A 164 17.89 10.98 10.21
C LYS A 164 18.48 12.32 9.72
N VAL A 165 18.13 12.73 8.50
CA VAL A 165 18.57 13.99 7.90
C VAL A 165 17.55 15.10 8.14
N PHE A 166 16.28 14.79 7.93
CA PHE A 166 15.20 15.78 7.89
C PHE A 166 14.47 15.98 9.22
N ILE A 167 14.62 15.09 10.20
CA ILE A 167 13.91 15.16 11.48
C ILE A 167 14.91 15.06 12.63
N LYS A 168 15.03 16.12 13.42
CA LYS A 168 15.98 16.21 14.55
C LYS A 168 15.34 16.94 15.72
N THR A 169 15.95 16.82 16.88
CA THR A 169 15.60 17.64 18.07
C THR A 169 15.98 19.09 17.86
N ASP A 170 17.09 19.33 17.15
CA ASP A 170 17.58 20.66 16.81
C ASP A 170 18.37 20.68 15.50
N PHE A 171 18.41 21.85 14.86
CA PHE A 171 19.18 22.14 13.65
C PHE A 171 20.11 23.33 13.87
N PRO A 172 21.26 23.40 13.20
CA PRO A 172 22.17 24.54 13.28
C PRO A 172 21.67 25.79 12.52
N PHE A 173 20.42 25.78 12.07
CA PHE A 173 19.73 26.85 11.34
C PHE A 173 18.24 26.83 11.69
N ASN A 174 17.55 27.94 11.46
CA ASN A 174 16.11 28.08 11.77
C ASN A 174 15.23 28.18 10.51
N GLU A 175 15.82 28.41 9.36
CA GLU A 175 15.08 28.56 8.11
C GLU A 175 14.54 27.21 7.62
N PHE A 176 13.31 27.19 7.11
CA PHE A 176 12.59 26.00 6.67
C PHE A 176 12.35 24.97 7.79
N ILE A 177 12.38 25.38 9.05
CA ILE A 177 12.13 24.48 10.17
C ILE A 177 10.67 24.60 10.63
N ILE A 178 10.01 23.46 10.75
CA ILE A 178 8.67 23.37 11.32
C ILE A 178 8.66 22.43 12.53
N PRO A 179 7.82 22.70 13.54
CA PRO A 179 7.59 21.72 14.61
C PRO A 179 6.75 20.56 14.07
N CYS A 180 7.06 19.35 14.49
CA CYS A 180 6.26 18.17 14.18
C CYS A 180 6.28 17.16 15.33
N ILE A 181 5.31 16.26 15.35
CA ILE A 181 5.27 15.14 16.29
C ILE A 181 5.78 13.90 15.55
N LYS A 182 6.83 13.26 16.08
CA LYS A 182 7.30 11.98 15.55
C LYS A 182 6.38 10.86 16.01
N ALA A 183 5.60 10.30 15.11
CA ALA A 183 4.56 9.31 15.41
C ALA A 183 5.10 8.09 16.18
N SER A 184 6.30 7.59 15.85
CA SER A 184 6.91 6.43 16.51
C SER A 184 7.26 6.64 18.00
N THR A 185 7.40 7.89 18.45
CA THR A 185 7.79 8.22 19.83
C THR A 185 6.82 9.13 20.55
N GLY A 186 5.85 9.73 19.86
CA GLY A 186 4.93 10.73 20.40
C GLY A 186 5.60 12.04 20.82
N LYS A 187 6.89 12.27 20.49
CA LYS A 187 7.65 13.43 20.93
C LYS A 187 7.63 14.56 19.92
N TRP A 188 7.62 15.78 20.43
CA TRP A 188 7.85 16.96 19.62
C TRP A 188 9.31 17.00 19.12
N VAL A 189 9.48 17.24 17.85
CA VAL A 189 10.76 17.35 17.14
C VAL A 189 10.67 18.47 16.12
N LYS A 190 11.80 18.81 15.50
CA LYS A 190 11.86 19.76 14.39
C LYS A 190 12.03 19.00 13.08
N ALA A 191 11.39 19.50 12.02
CA ALA A 191 11.59 18.98 10.68
C ALA A 191 12.10 20.09 9.76
N PHE A 192 13.13 19.79 8.98
CA PHE A 192 13.51 20.62 7.84
C PHE A 192 12.51 20.39 6.72
N PHE A 193 11.70 21.39 6.39
CA PHE A 193 10.57 21.32 5.47
C PHE A 193 10.69 22.33 4.33
N PRO A 194 11.41 22.02 3.25
CA PRO A 194 11.72 22.93 2.16
C PRO A 194 10.55 23.13 1.19
N TYR A 195 9.33 23.19 1.69
CA TYR A 195 8.10 23.34 0.90
C TYR A 195 7.26 24.50 1.40
N ASN A 196 6.51 25.11 0.49
CA ASN A 196 5.52 26.12 0.83
C ASN A 196 4.19 25.50 1.27
N LYS A 197 3.21 26.34 1.67
CA LYS A 197 1.86 25.88 2.10
C LYS A 197 1.11 25.07 1.05
N GLN A 198 1.43 25.23 -0.24
CA GLN A 198 0.85 24.46 -1.33
C GLN A 198 1.58 23.11 -1.57
N GLY A 199 2.57 22.78 -0.76
CA GLY A 199 3.38 21.58 -0.90
C GLY A 199 4.34 21.61 -2.09
N LYS A 200 4.60 22.79 -2.66
CA LYS A 200 5.61 22.96 -3.71
C LYS A 200 6.97 23.26 -3.09
N PRO A 201 8.05 22.68 -3.59
CA PRO A 201 9.39 22.98 -3.08
C PRO A 201 9.75 24.43 -3.32
N TYR A 202 10.50 25.02 -2.40
CA TYR A 202 11.15 26.28 -2.67
C TYR A 202 12.23 26.12 -3.74
N PRO A 203 12.51 27.17 -4.55
CA PRO A 203 13.58 27.12 -5.54
C PRO A 203 14.93 26.77 -4.90
N GLN A 204 15.75 25.98 -5.61
CA GLN A 204 17.04 25.50 -5.09
C GLN A 204 17.95 26.63 -4.62
N ASN A 205 18.05 27.72 -5.39
CA ASN A 205 18.84 28.89 -5.02
C ASN A 205 18.42 29.46 -3.66
N LYS A 206 17.13 29.55 -3.37
CA LYS A 206 16.61 30.01 -2.08
C LYS A 206 16.96 29.07 -0.93
N ILE A 207 16.90 27.76 -1.13
CA ILE A 207 17.23 26.76 -0.10
C ILE A 207 18.72 26.82 0.22
N PHE A 208 19.60 26.89 -0.79
CA PHE A 208 21.03 26.88 -0.64
C PHE A 208 21.64 28.27 -0.35
N GLU A 209 20.87 29.35 -0.35
CA GLU A 209 21.28 30.68 0.08
C GLU A 209 21.66 30.70 1.57
N ASN A 210 20.95 29.93 2.39
CA ASN A 210 21.31 29.75 3.79
C ASN A 210 22.49 28.79 3.91
N LYS A 211 23.64 29.32 4.35
CA LYS A 211 24.89 28.54 4.49
C LYS A 211 24.76 27.34 5.42
N GLY A 212 24.00 27.46 6.52
CA GLY A 212 23.75 26.34 7.45
C GLY A 212 22.98 25.20 6.81
N VAL A 213 21.94 25.53 6.04
CA VAL A 213 21.17 24.55 5.25
C VAL A 213 22.04 23.89 4.20
N ALA A 214 22.83 24.68 3.47
CA ALA A 214 23.73 24.16 2.42
C ALA A 214 24.77 23.18 2.98
N ILE A 215 25.39 23.51 4.10
CA ILE A 215 26.36 22.63 4.79
C ILE A 215 25.65 21.34 5.20
N HIS A 216 24.54 21.44 5.92
CA HIS A 216 23.79 20.29 6.42
C HIS A 216 23.37 19.33 5.29
N LEU A 217 22.82 19.84 4.19
CA LEU A 217 22.41 19.02 3.07
C LEU A 217 23.60 18.34 2.37
N ASN A 218 24.69 19.09 2.16
CA ASN A 218 25.88 18.54 1.51
C ASN A 218 26.58 17.46 2.35
N GLU A 219 26.64 17.61 3.66
CA GLU A 219 27.18 16.59 4.57
C GLU A 219 26.38 15.27 4.52
N HIS A 220 25.11 15.34 4.17
CA HIS A 220 24.23 14.17 4.10
C HIS A 220 23.86 13.74 2.67
N LYS A 221 24.53 14.30 1.66
CA LYS A 221 24.23 14.10 0.24
C LYS A 221 24.24 12.63 -0.17
N GLU A 222 25.21 11.85 0.27
CA GLU A 222 25.31 10.43 -0.03
C GLU A 222 24.10 9.65 0.52
N ILE A 223 23.65 9.99 1.73
CA ILE A 223 22.46 9.37 2.33
C ILE A 223 21.19 9.70 1.53
N LEU A 224 21.09 10.96 1.07
CA LEU A 224 19.92 11.43 0.34
C LEU A 224 19.86 10.86 -1.09
N LEU A 225 20.99 10.74 -1.74
CA LEU A 225 21.08 10.09 -3.05
C LEU A 225 20.91 8.56 -2.96
N LYS A 226 21.30 7.92 -1.86
CA LYS A 226 21.25 6.45 -1.71
C LYS A 226 21.89 5.70 -2.88
N GLY A 227 23.04 6.17 -3.35
CA GLY A 227 23.74 5.61 -4.50
C GLY A 227 23.15 5.94 -5.87
N LYS A 228 22.19 6.88 -5.96
CA LYS A 228 21.64 7.38 -7.21
C LYS A 228 22.54 8.49 -7.77
N ASP A 229 22.60 8.58 -9.10
CA ASP A 229 23.30 9.67 -9.78
C ASP A 229 22.55 11.00 -9.56
N GLU A 230 23.26 12.03 -9.13
CA GLU A 230 22.72 13.38 -8.92
C GLU A 230 22.09 13.96 -10.20
N LYS A 231 22.66 13.69 -11.36
CA LYS A 231 22.13 14.15 -12.64
C LYS A 231 20.72 13.57 -12.93
N ALA A 232 20.49 12.35 -12.47
CA ALA A 232 19.19 11.70 -12.58
C ALA A 232 18.21 12.16 -11.49
N PHE A 233 18.70 12.76 -10.41
CA PHE A 233 17.92 13.25 -9.27
C PHE A 233 18.36 14.65 -8.84
N PRO A 234 18.14 15.68 -9.68
CA PRO A 234 18.61 17.04 -9.39
C PRO A 234 18.01 17.62 -8.11
N GLU A 235 16.87 17.15 -7.67
CA GLU A 235 16.19 17.55 -6.43
C GLU A 235 16.49 16.61 -5.26
N TRP A 236 17.70 16.06 -5.20
CA TRP A 236 18.16 15.11 -4.18
C TRP A 236 17.99 15.59 -2.73
N TYR A 237 17.91 16.90 -2.52
CA TYR A 237 17.76 17.58 -1.23
C TYR A 237 16.29 17.64 -0.75
N LEU A 238 15.35 17.11 -1.50
CA LEU A 238 13.94 17.05 -1.15
C LEU A 238 13.55 15.69 -0.55
N TYR A 239 12.35 15.62 -0.01
CA TYR A 239 11.80 14.37 0.53
C TYR A 239 11.65 13.32 -0.58
N GLY A 240 11.92 12.06 -0.22
CA GLY A 240 11.74 10.95 -1.15
C GLY A 240 10.29 10.59 -1.45
N ARG A 241 9.31 11.24 -0.76
CA ARG A 241 7.87 11.14 -1.03
C ARG A 241 7.22 12.50 -1.01
N THR A 242 6.24 12.69 -1.89
CA THR A 242 5.50 13.95 -2.05
C THR A 242 4.12 13.95 -1.40
N GLN A 243 3.79 12.89 -0.64
CA GLN A 243 2.50 12.81 0.05
C GLN A 243 2.44 13.78 1.24
N ALA A 244 1.25 14.32 1.48
CA ALA A 244 0.95 15.17 2.64
C ALA A 244 1.92 16.36 2.84
N LEU A 245 2.35 16.99 1.74
CA LEU A 245 3.16 18.22 1.76
C LEU A 245 2.31 19.50 1.77
N LYS A 246 0.98 19.38 1.65
CA LYS A 246 0.03 20.48 1.74
C LYS A 246 -0.59 20.53 3.14
N ASP A 247 -0.85 21.72 3.65
CA ASP A 247 -1.66 21.95 4.84
C ASP A 247 -3.14 21.56 4.63
#